data_050f8520eaf07e3826473f9024cbfa16
#
_entry.id   050f8520eaf07e3826473f9024cbfa16
#
_cell.length_a   1.000
_cell.length_b   1.000
_cell.length_c   1.000
_cell.angle_alpha   90.00
_cell.angle_beta   90.00
_cell.angle_gamma   90.00
#
_symmetry.space_group_name_H-M   'P 1'
#
loop_
_entity.id
_entity.type
_entity.pdbx_description
1 polymer ?
#
loop_
_entity_poly.entity_id
_entity_poly.type
_entity_poly.pdbx_seq_one_letter_code
_entity_poly.pdbx_strand_id
1 'polypeptide(L)'
;MAQCDECQGYLNPALAVDACVRRGDDILLVQRKFPPSAGSWVLPGGFVDQGERPEEAVLRELKEEAGLDGTNPQLLMVMGDPARDPRKHIVSIVYEVEANGHPVGGDDAQDARFWPISEILEGRLVLAGDHGEIVEAWLNQSIQSQ
;
A
#
# COMPACT_ATOMS: atom_id res chain seq x y z
N MET A 1 -15.99 24.40 5.16
CA MET A 1 -14.85 23.47 5.26
C MET A 1 -14.45 23.33 6.74
N ALA A 2 -14.23 22.12 7.21
CA ALA A 2 -13.86 21.89 8.61
C ALA A 2 -12.45 22.42 8.91
N GLN A 3 -12.27 23.04 10.08
CA GLN A 3 -11.00 23.61 10.51
C GLN A 3 -10.42 22.80 11.66
N CYS A 4 -9.11 22.81 11.77
CA CYS A 4 -8.38 22.20 12.87
C CYS A 4 -8.20 23.24 13.98
N ASP A 5 -8.66 22.93 15.19
CA ASP A 5 -8.57 23.85 16.32
C ASP A 5 -7.12 24.09 16.78
N GLU A 6 -6.25 23.11 16.59
CA GLU A 6 -4.85 23.20 17.02
C GLU A 6 -3.99 24.05 16.10
N CYS A 7 -4.10 23.85 14.78
CA CYS A 7 -3.25 24.54 13.81
C CYS A 7 -3.96 25.69 13.10
N GLN A 8 -5.26 25.87 13.38
CA GLN A 8 -6.14 26.85 12.72
C GLN A 8 -6.19 26.72 11.19
N GLY A 9 -5.72 25.57 10.66
CA GLY A 9 -5.83 25.22 9.27
C GLY A 9 -7.10 24.39 9.03
N TYR A 10 -7.17 23.76 7.87
CA TYR A 10 -8.30 22.91 7.52
C TYR A 10 -8.06 21.46 7.99
N LEU A 11 -9.14 20.77 8.35
CA LEU A 11 -9.08 19.33 8.57
C LEU A 11 -8.96 18.63 7.21
N ASN A 12 -7.82 18.04 6.96
CA ASN A 12 -7.52 17.35 5.72
C ASN A 12 -7.60 15.83 5.89
N PRO A 13 -7.91 15.08 4.82
CA PRO A 13 -7.75 13.64 4.85
C PRO A 13 -6.30 13.27 5.17
N ALA A 14 -6.12 12.13 5.83
CA ALA A 14 -4.78 11.60 6.02
C ALA A 14 -4.22 11.13 4.68
N LEU A 15 -2.93 11.30 4.47
CA LEU A 15 -2.25 10.90 3.24
C LEU A 15 -1.42 9.64 3.50
N ALA A 16 -1.67 8.61 2.71
CA ALA A 16 -0.96 7.34 2.78
C ALA A 16 -0.37 6.97 1.42
N VAL A 17 0.51 5.99 1.42
CA VAL A 17 1.10 5.40 0.23
C VAL A 17 1.00 3.89 0.31
N ASP A 18 0.90 3.23 -0.85
CA ASP A 18 0.94 1.78 -0.98
C ASP A 18 1.89 1.40 -2.12
N ALA A 19 2.63 0.32 -1.93
CA ALA A 19 3.60 -0.16 -2.90
C ALA A 19 3.11 -1.43 -3.59
N CYS A 20 3.14 -1.41 -4.92
CA CYS A 20 2.94 -2.60 -5.75
C CYS A 20 4.31 -3.07 -6.25
N VAL A 21 4.77 -4.19 -5.73
CA VAL A 21 6.06 -4.80 -6.11
C VAL A 21 5.78 -6.16 -6.75
N ARG A 22 6.13 -6.29 -8.01
CA ARG A 22 5.91 -7.52 -8.77
C ARG A 22 7.23 -8.24 -9.03
N ARG A 23 7.19 -9.55 -8.91
CA ARG A 23 8.33 -10.42 -9.24
C ARG A 23 7.81 -11.61 -10.03
N GLY A 24 7.93 -11.55 -11.36
CA GLY A 24 7.32 -12.55 -12.24
C GLY A 24 5.80 -12.56 -12.12
N ASP A 25 5.24 -13.69 -11.72
CA ASP A 25 3.80 -13.85 -11.51
C ASP A 25 3.40 -13.68 -10.03
N ASP A 26 4.30 -13.17 -9.22
CA ASP A 26 4.08 -12.98 -7.79
C ASP A 26 4.05 -11.49 -7.43
N ILE A 27 3.33 -11.18 -6.37
CA ILE A 27 3.19 -9.82 -5.83
C ILE A 27 3.54 -9.82 -4.35
N LEU A 28 4.25 -8.78 -3.91
CA LEU A 28 4.63 -8.63 -2.51
C LEU A 28 3.43 -8.20 -1.67
N LEU A 29 3.17 -8.93 -0.61
CA LEU A 29 2.18 -8.60 0.40
C LEU A 29 2.79 -8.69 1.79
N VAL A 30 2.23 -7.93 2.71
CA VAL A 30 2.59 -7.97 4.13
C VAL A 30 1.35 -8.37 4.94
N GLN A 31 1.57 -9.06 6.06
CA GLN A 31 0.50 -9.47 6.95
C GLN A 31 0.37 -8.48 8.09
N ARG A 32 -0.81 -7.94 8.28
CA ARG A 32 -1.08 -6.95 9.32
C ARG A 32 -0.93 -7.57 10.71
N LYS A 33 -0.21 -6.85 11.58
CA LYS A 33 0.02 -7.25 12.96
C LYS A 33 -1.09 -6.78 13.90
N PHE A 34 -1.66 -5.58 13.62
CA PHE A 34 -2.62 -4.91 14.49
C PHE A 34 -3.96 -4.67 13.80
N PRO A 35 -5.06 -4.45 14.59
CA PRO A 35 -6.33 -3.99 14.05
C PRO A 35 -6.21 -2.63 13.33
N PRO A 36 -7.08 -2.33 12.35
CA PRO A 36 -8.11 -3.21 11.82
C PRO A 36 -7.53 -4.33 10.96
N SER A 37 -8.26 -5.46 10.87
CA SER A 37 -7.91 -6.59 10.00
C SER A 37 -6.58 -7.27 10.33
N ALA A 38 -6.26 -7.44 11.63
CA ALA A 38 -5.06 -8.17 12.07
C ALA A 38 -5.05 -9.59 11.47
N GLY A 39 -3.89 -10.02 10.98
CA GLY A 39 -3.71 -11.32 10.32
C GLY A 39 -4.03 -11.32 8.83
N SER A 40 -4.64 -10.27 8.29
CA SER A 40 -4.94 -10.14 6.87
C SER A 40 -3.73 -9.66 6.08
N TRP A 41 -3.70 -10.01 4.80
CA TRP A 41 -2.66 -9.59 3.87
C TRP A 41 -3.06 -8.33 3.12
N VAL A 42 -2.10 -7.44 2.92
CA VAL A 42 -2.29 -6.14 2.26
C VAL A 42 -1.02 -5.77 1.49
N LEU A 43 -1.12 -4.75 0.65
CA LEU A 43 0.06 -4.14 0.06
C LEU A 43 0.89 -3.44 1.16
N PRO A 44 2.23 -3.44 1.07
CA PRO A 44 3.05 -2.65 1.98
C PRO A 44 2.73 -1.15 1.81
N GLY A 45 2.63 -0.43 2.91
CA GLY A 45 2.31 0.98 2.87
C GLY A 45 2.12 1.56 4.25
N GLY A 46 1.85 2.85 4.30
CA GLY A 46 1.63 3.58 5.53
C GLY A 46 1.47 5.07 5.30
N PHE A 47 1.45 5.83 6.37
CA PHE A 47 1.23 7.27 6.28
C PHE A 47 2.47 8.01 5.83
N VAL A 48 2.25 9.07 5.04
CA VAL A 48 3.29 10.03 4.68
C VAL A 48 3.55 10.92 5.89
N ASP A 49 4.82 11.06 6.27
CA ASP A 49 5.21 11.96 7.35
C ASP A 49 5.26 13.40 6.86
N GLN A 50 4.99 14.34 7.76
CA GLN A 50 5.09 15.75 7.42
C GLN A 50 6.51 16.08 6.95
N GLY A 51 6.63 16.79 5.84
CA GLY A 51 7.93 17.14 5.25
C GLY A 51 8.53 16.06 4.36
N GLU A 52 7.86 14.92 4.23
CA GLU A 52 8.30 13.79 3.40
C GLU A 52 7.56 13.81 2.06
N ARG A 53 8.25 13.50 0.98
CA ARG A 53 7.59 13.30 -0.32
C ARG A 53 6.90 11.94 -0.35
N PRO A 54 5.77 11.80 -1.04
CA PRO A 54 5.11 10.48 -1.15
C PRO A 54 6.01 9.39 -1.72
N GLU A 55 6.89 9.71 -2.68
CA GLU A 55 7.85 8.78 -3.26
C GLU A 55 8.87 8.29 -2.23
N GLU A 56 9.30 9.19 -1.33
CA GLU A 56 10.18 8.82 -0.22
C GLU A 56 9.44 7.95 0.80
N ALA A 57 8.19 8.29 1.09
CA ALA A 57 7.36 7.54 2.04
C ALA A 57 7.15 6.09 1.61
N VAL A 58 6.84 5.86 0.33
CA VAL A 58 6.59 4.51 -0.16
C VAL A 58 7.85 3.63 -0.07
N LEU A 59 9.01 4.20 -0.34
CA LEU A 59 10.28 3.47 -0.23
C LEU A 59 10.63 3.20 1.24
N ARG A 60 10.38 4.15 2.13
CA ARG A 60 10.59 4.00 3.57
C ARG A 60 9.68 2.92 4.14
N GLU A 61 8.39 2.96 3.84
CA GLU A 61 7.42 1.96 4.32
C GLU A 61 7.77 0.56 3.80
N LEU A 62 8.17 0.44 2.54
CA LEU A 62 8.62 -0.83 1.98
C LEU A 62 9.81 -1.40 2.75
N LYS A 63 10.76 -0.55 3.11
CA LYS A 63 11.92 -0.96 3.90
C LYS A 63 11.52 -1.38 5.31
N GLU A 64 10.67 -0.60 5.97
CA GLU A 64 10.24 -0.89 7.35
C GLU A 64 9.42 -2.17 7.44
N GLU A 65 8.48 -2.40 6.50
CA GLU A 65 7.54 -3.51 6.59
C GLU A 65 8.03 -4.79 5.94
N ALA A 66 8.84 -4.70 4.88
CA ALA A 66 9.28 -5.87 4.11
C ALA A 66 10.79 -6.04 4.03
N GLY A 67 11.57 -5.08 4.56
CA GLY A 67 13.03 -5.15 4.55
C GLY A 67 13.68 -4.98 3.18
N LEU A 68 12.92 -4.52 2.18
CA LEU A 68 13.42 -4.38 0.81
C LEU A 68 13.81 -2.95 0.50
N ASP A 69 14.90 -2.79 -0.24
CA ASP A 69 15.32 -1.51 -0.79
C ASP A 69 14.66 -1.31 -2.15
N GLY A 70 13.65 -0.44 -2.19
CA GLY A 70 12.93 -0.12 -3.41
C GLY A 70 13.58 0.98 -4.21
N THR A 71 13.32 0.99 -5.51
CA THR A 71 13.78 2.02 -6.44
C THR A 71 12.69 2.35 -7.44
N ASN A 72 12.83 3.49 -8.10
CA ASN A 72 12.03 3.90 -9.25
C ASN A 72 10.51 3.86 -9.00
N PRO A 73 10.00 4.56 -7.96
CA PRO A 73 8.55 4.58 -7.73
C PRO A 73 7.83 5.30 -8.87
N GLN A 74 6.84 4.60 -9.46
CA GLN A 74 6.03 5.12 -10.56
C GLN A 74 4.59 5.21 -10.10
N LEU A 75 3.98 6.37 -10.24
CA LEU A 75 2.58 6.59 -9.86
C LEU A 75 1.66 5.67 -10.66
N LEU A 76 0.83 4.91 -9.97
CA LEU A 76 -0.19 4.06 -10.59
C LEU A 76 -1.58 4.68 -10.51
N MET A 77 -2.01 5.03 -9.30
CA MET A 77 -3.36 5.51 -9.06
C MET A 77 -3.46 6.21 -7.71
N VAL A 78 -4.56 6.91 -7.50
CA VAL A 78 -4.92 7.51 -6.22
C VAL A 78 -6.27 6.93 -5.77
N MET A 79 -6.30 6.39 -4.56
CA MET A 79 -7.51 5.85 -3.95
C MET A 79 -8.01 6.85 -2.90
N GLY A 80 -9.09 7.57 -3.21
CA GLY A 80 -9.53 8.69 -2.39
C GLY A 80 -10.97 8.64 -1.89
N ASP A 81 -11.66 7.50 -2.04
CA ASP A 81 -13.03 7.36 -1.55
C ASP A 81 -13.06 7.53 -0.02
N PRO A 82 -13.87 8.46 0.53
CA PRO A 82 -13.99 8.63 1.97
C PRO A 82 -14.37 7.37 2.74
N ALA A 83 -15.07 6.44 2.09
CA ALA A 83 -15.55 5.20 2.72
C ALA A 83 -14.58 4.03 2.62
N ARG A 84 -13.41 4.20 1.97
CA ARG A 84 -12.46 3.10 1.73
C ARG A 84 -11.83 2.53 2.99
N ASP A 85 -11.73 3.32 4.06
CA ASP A 85 -11.14 2.90 5.33
C ASP A 85 -12.13 3.19 6.45
N PRO A 86 -12.39 2.24 7.37
CA PRO A 86 -13.38 2.43 8.42
C PRO A 86 -12.94 3.43 9.50
N ARG A 87 -11.64 3.71 9.62
CA ARG A 87 -11.10 4.57 10.68
C ARG A 87 -11.36 6.05 10.43
N LYS A 88 -11.11 6.51 9.19
CA LYS A 88 -11.22 7.92 8.79
C LYS A 88 -11.01 8.04 7.28
N HIS A 89 -11.18 9.26 6.75
CA HIS A 89 -10.87 9.53 5.34
C HIS A 89 -9.36 9.46 5.12
N ILE A 90 -8.91 8.47 4.38
CA ILE A 90 -7.50 8.26 4.02
C ILE A 90 -7.39 8.25 2.50
N VAL A 91 -6.54 9.11 1.96
CA VAL A 91 -6.20 9.10 0.54
C VAL A 91 -4.88 8.36 0.38
N SER A 92 -4.88 7.28 -0.41
CA SER A 92 -3.65 6.53 -0.68
C SER A 92 -3.16 6.81 -2.09
N ILE A 93 -1.88 7.13 -2.20
CA ILE A 93 -1.17 7.24 -3.48
C ILE A 93 -0.46 5.90 -3.70
N VAL A 94 -0.80 5.21 -4.78
CA VAL A 94 -0.29 3.87 -5.09
C VAL A 94 0.83 3.97 -6.10
N TYR A 95 1.97 3.37 -5.78
CA TYR A 95 3.15 3.34 -6.64
C TYR A 95 3.52 1.93 -7.02
N GLU A 96 3.97 1.75 -8.27
CA GLU A 96 4.72 0.56 -8.66
C GLU A 96 6.18 0.79 -8.31
N VAL A 97 6.79 -0.14 -7.59
CA VAL A 97 8.17 -0.02 -7.08
C VAL A 97 8.95 -1.25 -7.47
N GLU A 98 10.17 -1.04 -7.94
CA GLU A 98 11.12 -2.13 -8.20
C GLU A 98 11.89 -2.43 -6.93
N ALA A 99 12.01 -3.71 -6.58
CA ALA A 99 12.77 -4.12 -5.40
C ALA A 99 13.36 -5.51 -5.59
N ASN A 100 14.60 -5.67 -5.18
CA ASN A 100 15.29 -6.95 -5.15
C ASN A 100 15.50 -7.40 -3.71
N GLY A 101 15.84 -8.66 -3.51
CA GLY A 101 16.14 -9.20 -2.21
C GLY A 101 15.03 -10.07 -1.66
N HIS A 102 15.23 -10.55 -0.44
CA HIS A 102 14.33 -11.49 0.23
C HIS A 102 13.50 -10.73 1.26
N PRO A 103 12.15 -10.75 1.18
CA PRO A 103 11.33 -10.01 2.11
C PRO A 103 11.36 -10.62 3.51
N VAL A 104 11.36 -9.73 4.51
CA VAL A 104 11.28 -10.10 5.93
C VAL A 104 10.34 -9.10 6.60
N GLY A 105 9.32 -9.59 7.30
CA GLY A 105 8.37 -8.74 8.02
C GLY A 105 9.06 -7.90 9.10
N GLY A 106 8.58 -6.68 9.28
CA GLY A 106 9.08 -5.76 10.29
C GLY A 106 8.06 -4.69 10.62
N ASP A 107 8.30 -3.93 11.68
CA ASP A 107 7.42 -2.88 12.17
C ASP A 107 5.99 -3.40 12.39
N ASP A 108 4.99 -2.84 11.72
CA ASP A 108 3.57 -3.23 11.83
C ASP A 108 3.22 -4.50 11.04
N ALA A 109 4.17 -5.07 10.32
CA ALA A 109 3.99 -6.30 9.56
C ALA A 109 4.58 -7.50 10.30
N GLN A 110 3.76 -8.50 10.61
CA GLN A 110 4.24 -9.72 11.25
C GLN A 110 4.88 -10.68 10.25
N ASP A 111 4.60 -10.53 8.96
CA ASP A 111 5.20 -11.32 7.88
C ASP A 111 5.18 -10.53 6.57
N ALA A 112 6.10 -10.86 5.67
CA ALA A 112 6.16 -10.28 4.34
C ALA A 112 6.60 -11.37 3.37
N ARG A 113 5.86 -11.54 2.27
CA ARG A 113 6.21 -12.56 1.27
C ARG A 113 5.61 -12.25 -0.08
N PHE A 114 6.17 -12.86 -1.11
CA PHE A 114 5.58 -12.86 -2.44
C PHE A 114 4.50 -13.92 -2.55
N TRP A 115 3.34 -13.52 -3.07
CA TRP A 115 2.20 -14.40 -3.29
C TRP A 115 1.91 -14.53 -4.78
N PRO A 116 1.55 -15.72 -5.27
CA PRO A 116 1.10 -15.83 -6.66
C PRO A 116 -0.11 -14.93 -6.91
N ILE A 117 -0.06 -14.18 -7.99
CA ILE A 117 -1.17 -13.31 -8.40
C ILE A 117 -2.46 -14.12 -8.57
N SER A 118 -2.35 -15.37 -9.04
CA SER A 118 -3.50 -16.27 -9.20
C SER A 118 -4.26 -16.50 -7.90
N GLU A 119 -3.60 -16.49 -6.74
CA GLU A 119 -4.27 -16.66 -5.44
C GLU A 119 -5.27 -15.54 -5.17
N ILE A 120 -4.94 -14.32 -5.62
CA ILE A 120 -5.80 -13.14 -5.45
C ILE A 120 -6.92 -13.16 -6.52
N LEU A 121 -6.56 -13.37 -7.78
CA LEU A 121 -7.51 -13.33 -8.89
C LEU A 121 -8.57 -14.43 -8.81
N GLU A 122 -8.21 -15.59 -8.29
CA GLU A 122 -9.13 -16.73 -8.14
C GLU A 122 -9.85 -16.74 -6.79
N GLY A 123 -9.64 -15.72 -5.96
CA GLY A 123 -10.38 -15.53 -4.71
C GLY A 123 -9.94 -16.42 -3.56
N ARG A 124 -8.80 -17.12 -3.68
CA ARG A 124 -8.27 -17.94 -2.59
C ARG A 124 -7.60 -17.12 -1.51
N LEU A 125 -7.04 -15.96 -1.87
CA LEU A 125 -6.50 -14.99 -0.92
C LEU A 125 -7.27 -13.67 -1.09
N VAL A 126 -7.98 -13.25 -0.03
CA VAL A 126 -8.73 -12.00 -0.02
C VAL A 126 -7.93 -10.96 0.76
N LEU A 127 -7.58 -9.87 0.11
CA LEU A 127 -6.85 -8.77 0.74
C LEU A 127 -7.80 -7.90 1.55
N ALA A 128 -7.30 -7.30 2.64
CA ALA A 128 -8.11 -6.42 3.47
C ALA A 128 -8.41 -5.10 2.75
N GLY A 129 -9.50 -4.46 3.13
CA GLY A 129 -9.92 -3.17 2.59
C GLY A 129 -10.14 -3.24 1.08
N ASP A 130 -9.68 -2.23 0.37
CA ASP A 130 -9.77 -2.13 -1.09
C ASP A 130 -8.49 -2.59 -1.82
N HIS A 131 -7.57 -3.24 -1.13
CA HIS A 131 -6.30 -3.65 -1.72
C HIS A 131 -6.45 -4.64 -2.88
N GLY A 132 -7.47 -5.52 -2.82
CA GLY A 132 -7.81 -6.40 -3.94
C GLY A 132 -8.18 -5.62 -5.20
N GLU A 133 -8.97 -4.55 -5.05
CA GLU A 133 -9.35 -3.66 -6.15
C GLU A 133 -8.13 -2.95 -6.74
N ILE A 134 -7.20 -2.52 -5.89
CA ILE A 134 -5.95 -1.88 -6.32
C ILE A 134 -5.13 -2.85 -7.18
N VAL A 135 -4.97 -4.09 -6.72
CA VAL A 135 -4.22 -5.11 -7.46
C VAL A 135 -4.85 -5.39 -8.82
N GLU A 136 -6.17 -5.56 -8.89
CA GLU A 136 -6.88 -5.76 -10.15
C GLU A 136 -6.69 -4.59 -11.11
N ALA A 137 -6.82 -3.36 -10.62
CA ALA A 137 -6.63 -2.16 -11.44
C ALA A 137 -5.20 -2.06 -11.96
N TRP A 138 -4.22 -2.39 -11.14
CA TRP A 138 -2.81 -2.41 -11.52
C TRP A 138 -2.54 -3.42 -12.64
N LEU A 139 -3.03 -4.65 -12.49
CA LEU A 139 -2.87 -5.69 -13.51
C LEU A 139 -3.55 -5.31 -14.82
N ASN A 140 -4.71 -4.68 -14.78
CA ASN A 140 -5.42 -4.21 -15.97
C ASN A 140 -4.65 -3.08 -16.69
N GLN A 141 -4.03 -2.17 -15.95
CA GLN A 141 -3.17 -1.13 -16.53
C GLN A 141 -1.98 -1.73 -17.27
N SER A 142 -1.35 -2.76 -16.69
CA SER A 142 -0.21 -3.45 -17.31
C SER A 142 -0.59 -4.10 -18.65
N ILE A 143 -1.79 -4.66 -18.75
CA ILE A 143 -2.30 -5.26 -20.00
C ILE A 143 -2.54 -4.18 -21.05
N GLN A 144 -3.12 -3.04 -20.66
CA GLN A 144 -3.43 -1.94 -21.60
C GLN A 144 -2.18 -1.23 -22.11
N SER A 145 -1.06 -1.30 -21.39
CA SER A 145 0.21 -0.65 -21.76
C SER A 145 1.03 -1.45 -22.79
N GLN A 146 0.59 -2.66 -23.14
CA GLN A 146 1.29 -3.53 -24.09
C GLN A 146 0.78 -3.40 -25.52
#